data_9f34e0e3432a19a9e083c4f640079681
#
_entry.id   9f34e0e3432a19a9e083c4f640079681
#
_cell.length_a   1.000
_cell.length_b   1.000
_cell.length_c   1.000
_cell.angle_alpha   90.00
_cell.angle_beta   90.00
_cell.angle_gamma   90.00
#
_symmetry.space_group_name_H-M   'P 1'
#
loop_
_entity.id
_entity.type
_entity.pdbx_description
1 polymer ?
#
loop_
_entity_poly.entity_id
_entity_poly.type
_entity_poly.pdbx_seq_one_letter_code
_entity_poly.pdbx_strand_id
1 'polypeptide(L)'
;MRKLTTFHYVDIHSHILYGVDDGPDNIETSIEMMKIAYDEGIRKIVATPHYHPGKCTMGYEQLRRNFELFKEQMKDVCPEIELALGREIYYTSDILDDLEAQAHLTMEDSKYILIEYHPTVEYSYLRTSISNVMQMGYTPVIAHIERYMCVLEDWKLALELKNMGAVIQVNAG
;
A
#
# COMPACT_ATOMS: atom_id res chain seq x y z
N MET A 1 5.16 -6.11 38.77
CA MET A 1 5.18 -6.48 37.35
C MET A 1 4.73 -5.26 36.54
N ARG A 2 5.63 -4.61 35.77
CA ARG A 2 5.24 -3.57 34.81
C ARG A 2 4.41 -4.26 33.73
N LYS A 3 3.16 -3.82 33.52
CA LYS A 3 2.42 -4.16 32.32
C LYS A 3 3.25 -3.64 31.14
N LEU A 4 3.81 -4.57 30.36
CA LEU A 4 4.32 -4.23 29.03
C LEU A 4 3.11 -3.68 28.27
N THR A 5 3.15 -2.41 27.93
CA THR A 5 2.22 -1.83 26.97
C THR A 5 2.45 -2.56 25.66
N THR A 6 1.52 -3.42 25.30
CA THR A 6 1.54 -4.09 23.99
C THR A 6 1.33 -3.00 22.95
N PHE A 7 2.38 -2.63 22.23
CA PHE A 7 2.25 -1.76 21.07
C PHE A 7 1.55 -2.58 19.98
N HIS A 8 0.52 -2.00 19.40
CA HIS A 8 -0.15 -2.57 18.25
C HIS A 8 0.31 -1.79 17.02
N TYR A 9 0.81 -2.52 16.03
CA TYR A 9 1.28 -1.94 14.77
C TYR A 9 0.20 -2.07 13.70
N VAL A 10 0.25 -1.15 12.74
CA VAL A 10 -0.57 -1.17 11.53
C VAL A 10 0.39 -1.32 10.35
N ASP A 11 0.22 -2.38 9.59
CA ASP A 11 0.90 -2.55 8.30
C ASP A 11 0.04 -1.89 7.22
N ILE A 12 0.59 -0.89 6.56
CA ILE A 12 -0.11 -0.11 5.53
C ILE A 12 0.29 -0.50 4.10
N HIS A 13 1.18 -1.47 3.94
CA HIS A 13 1.67 -1.90 2.64
C HIS A 13 1.97 -3.40 2.65
N SER A 14 1.04 -4.20 2.19
CA SER A 14 1.16 -5.66 2.23
C SER A 14 0.48 -6.33 1.04
N HIS A 15 1.20 -7.26 0.39
CA HIS A 15 0.69 -8.12 -0.67
C HIS A 15 0.20 -9.45 -0.10
N ILE A 16 -0.61 -9.39 0.94
CA ILE A 16 -1.04 -10.57 1.70
C ILE A 16 -2.15 -11.37 1.00
N LEU A 17 -2.82 -10.78 0.02
CA LEU A 17 -3.98 -11.38 -0.65
C LEU A 17 -3.52 -12.35 -1.74
N TYR A 18 -3.74 -13.65 -1.54
CA TYR A 18 -3.27 -14.69 -2.45
C TYR A 18 -3.90 -14.63 -3.85
N GLY A 19 -3.12 -14.99 -4.86
CA GLY A 19 -3.56 -15.18 -6.24
C GLY A 19 -4.04 -13.90 -6.94
N VAL A 20 -3.56 -12.73 -6.50
CA VAL A 20 -3.97 -11.43 -7.05
C VAL A 20 -2.84 -10.75 -7.81
N ASP A 21 -1.63 -10.79 -7.28
CA ASP A 21 -0.43 -10.17 -7.84
C ASP A 21 0.81 -11.05 -7.58
N ASP A 22 1.97 -10.45 -7.37
CA ASP A 22 3.23 -11.14 -7.05
C ASP A 22 3.38 -11.53 -5.57
N GLY A 23 2.33 -11.36 -4.78
CA GLY A 23 2.22 -11.86 -3.41
C GLY A 23 2.04 -13.40 -3.34
N PRO A 24 1.37 -13.93 -2.31
CA PRO A 24 1.18 -15.37 -2.14
C PRO A 24 0.42 -16.03 -3.29
N ASP A 25 0.90 -17.17 -3.76
CA ASP A 25 0.19 -17.97 -4.78
C ASP A 25 -1.02 -18.71 -4.24
N ASN A 26 -1.06 -18.96 -2.92
CA ASN A 26 -2.07 -19.79 -2.27
C ASN A 26 -2.41 -19.26 -0.87
N ILE A 27 -3.54 -19.74 -0.35
CA ILE A 27 -4.05 -19.31 0.96
C ILE A 27 -3.16 -19.75 2.13
N GLU A 28 -2.49 -20.88 2.04
CA GLU A 28 -1.61 -21.41 3.08
C GLU A 28 -0.47 -20.43 3.36
N THR A 29 0.14 -19.88 2.31
CA THR A 29 1.19 -18.86 2.43
C THR A 29 0.65 -17.57 3.05
N SER A 30 -0.55 -17.11 2.64
CA SER A 30 -1.20 -15.96 3.28
C SER A 30 -1.47 -16.17 4.76
N ILE A 31 -1.89 -17.39 5.15
CA ILE A 31 -2.10 -17.75 6.56
C ILE A 31 -0.79 -17.68 7.36
N GLU A 32 0.30 -18.16 6.78
CA GLU A 32 1.62 -18.05 7.42
C GLU A 32 2.04 -16.60 7.60
N MET A 33 1.87 -15.77 6.58
CA MET A 33 2.13 -14.33 6.66
C MET A 33 1.29 -13.65 7.75
N MET A 34 -0.01 -13.98 7.84
CA MET A 34 -0.89 -13.46 8.89
C MET A 34 -0.41 -13.83 10.30
N LYS A 35 0.03 -15.07 10.50
CA LYS A 35 0.55 -15.54 11.79
C LYS A 35 1.84 -14.82 12.17
N ILE A 36 2.75 -14.65 11.22
CA ILE A 36 4.01 -13.91 11.43
C ILE A 36 3.67 -12.46 11.82
N ALA A 37 2.81 -11.79 11.08
CA ALA A 37 2.37 -10.43 11.37
C ALA A 37 1.76 -10.30 12.77
N TYR A 38 0.93 -11.28 13.17
CA TYR A 38 0.35 -11.31 14.51
C TYR A 38 1.41 -11.43 15.61
N ASP A 39 2.38 -12.33 15.42
CA ASP A 39 3.47 -12.57 16.39
C ASP A 39 4.38 -11.34 16.51
N GLU A 40 4.55 -10.56 15.44
CA GLU A 40 5.29 -9.29 15.41
C GLU A 40 4.51 -8.11 16.00
N GLY A 41 3.25 -8.32 16.42
CA GLY A 41 2.43 -7.31 17.07
C GLY A 41 1.58 -6.48 16.12
N ILE A 42 1.48 -6.85 14.84
CA ILE A 42 0.57 -6.21 13.88
C ILE A 42 -0.86 -6.60 14.23
N ARG A 43 -1.75 -5.60 14.25
CA ARG A 43 -3.18 -5.79 14.56
C ARG A 43 -4.11 -5.19 13.49
N LYS A 44 -3.55 -4.51 12.51
CA LYS A 44 -4.26 -4.09 11.31
C LYS A 44 -3.33 -4.22 10.11
N ILE A 45 -3.86 -4.77 9.01
CA ILE A 45 -3.15 -4.88 7.72
C ILE A 45 -4.03 -4.27 6.64
N VAL A 46 -3.46 -3.36 5.87
CA VAL A 46 -4.04 -2.88 4.61
C VAL A 46 -3.46 -3.73 3.50
N ALA A 47 -4.27 -4.62 2.92
CA ALA A 47 -3.88 -5.35 1.72
C ALA A 47 -3.82 -4.37 0.54
N THR A 48 -2.66 -4.25 -0.08
CA THR A 48 -2.38 -3.27 -1.13
C THR A 48 -1.88 -3.95 -2.40
N PRO A 49 -2.67 -4.82 -3.04
CA PRO A 49 -2.25 -5.46 -4.27
C PRO A 49 -1.97 -4.43 -5.36
N HIS A 50 -1.05 -4.77 -6.26
CA HIS A 50 -0.66 -3.90 -7.34
C HIS A 50 -1.82 -3.43 -8.22
N TYR A 51 -1.75 -2.17 -8.61
CA TYR A 51 -2.56 -1.56 -9.66
C TYR A 51 -1.66 -0.89 -10.68
N HIS A 52 -1.60 -1.46 -11.88
CA HIS A 52 -0.79 -0.94 -12.97
C HIS A 52 -1.68 -0.70 -14.19
N PRO A 53 -1.99 0.55 -14.55
CA PRO A 53 -2.80 0.85 -15.72
C PRO A 53 -2.27 0.16 -16.98
N GLY A 54 -3.18 -0.51 -17.73
CA GLY A 54 -2.84 -1.21 -18.97
C GLY A 54 -2.06 -2.53 -18.82
N LYS A 55 -1.74 -2.97 -17.60
CA LYS A 55 -1.16 -4.29 -17.31
C LYS A 55 -2.08 -5.06 -16.37
N CYS A 56 -1.66 -6.25 -15.92
CA CYS A 56 -2.44 -7.17 -15.09
C CYS A 56 -3.08 -6.51 -13.86
N THR A 57 -4.21 -5.83 -14.06
CA THR A 57 -5.00 -5.27 -12.97
C THR A 57 -6.29 -6.04 -12.85
N MET A 58 -6.42 -6.75 -11.75
CA MET A 58 -7.70 -7.32 -11.38
C MET A 58 -8.72 -6.18 -11.22
N GLY A 59 -9.86 -6.28 -11.91
CA GLY A 59 -10.96 -5.31 -11.78
C GLY A 59 -11.38 -5.18 -10.31
N TYR A 60 -11.77 -3.97 -9.90
CA TYR A 60 -12.10 -3.68 -8.49
C TYR A 60 -13.13 -4.64 -7.89
N GLU A 61 -14.22 -4.90 -8.60
CA GLU A 61 -15.28 -5.79 -8.11
C GLU A 61 -14.80 -7.23 -7.85
N GLN A 62 -13.88 -7.72 -8.68
CA GLN A 62 -13.29 -9.04 -8.49
C GLN A 62 -12.32 -9.02 -7.31
N LEU A 63 -11.48 -8.00 -7.21
CA LEU A 63 -10.56 -7.83 -6.09
C LEU A 63 -11.32 -7.75 -4.77
N ARG A 64 -12.38 -6.95 -4.71
CA ARG A 64 -13.22 -6.80 -3.52
C ARG A 64 -13.85 -8.13 -3.10
N ARG A 65 -14.38 -8.91 -4.05
CA ARG A 65 -14.90 -10.25 -3.76
C ARG A 65 -13.81 -11.17 -3.18
N ASN A 66 -12.63 -11.19 -3.77
CA ASN A 66 -11.50 -11.98 -3.27
C ASN A 66 -11.09 -11.54 -1.86
N PHE A 67 -11.04 -10.24 -1.62
CA PHE A 67 -10.72 -9.69 -0.31
C PHE A 67 -11.76 -10.07 0.76
N GLU A 68 -13.06 -9.96 0.47
CA GLU A 68 -14.11 -10.34 1.43
C GLU A 68 -14.07 -11.84 1.74
N LEU A 69 -13.81 -12.69 0.74
CA LEU A 69 -13.61 -14.13 0.96
C LEU A 69 -12.38 -14.39 1.84
N PHE A 70 -11.26 -13.74 1.55
CA PHE A 70 -10.05 -13.83 2.36
C PHE A 70 -10.28 -13.38 3.80
N LYS A 71 -10.94 -12.25 3.97
CA LYS A 71 -11.27 -11.69 5.28
C LYS A 71 -12.13 -12.65 6.10
N GLU A 72 -13.09 -13.30 5.47
CA GLU A 72 -13.93 -14.32 6.13
C GLU A 72 -13.09 -15.53 6.57
N GLN A 73 -12.20 -16.02 5.70
CA GLN A 73 -11.30 -17.15 6.02
C GLN A 73 -10.33 -16.81 7.17
N MET A 74 -9.90 -15.56 7.29
CA MET A 74 -8.95 -15.12 8.32
C MET A 74 -9.60 -14.91 9.69
N LYS A 75 -10.92 -14.83 9.81
CA LYS A 75 -11.62 -14.68 11.09
C LYS A 75 -11.31 -15.80 12.10
N ASP A 76 -11.11 -17.02 11.61
CA ASP A 76 -10.79 -18.16 12.46
C ASP A 76 -9.28 -18.35 12.67
N VAL A 77 -8.45 -17.72 11.82
CA VAL A 77 -6.98 -17.88 11.85
C VAL A 77 -6.33 -16.83 12.75
N CYS A 78 -6.68 -15.55 12.52
CA CYS A 78 -6.13 -14.42 13.26
C CYS A 78 -7.23 -13.39 13.53
N PRO A 79 -8.20 -13.69 14.41
CA PRO A 79 -9.39 -12.84 14.66
C PRO A 79 -9.05 -11.46 15.23
N GLU A 80 -7.84 -11.28 15.76
CA GLU A 80 -7.37 -10.01 16.33
C GLU A 80 -6.73 -9.08 15.32
N ILE A 81 -6.55 -9.53 14.06
CA ILE A 81 -6.03 -8.67 12.97
C ILE A 81 -7.22 -8.12 12.17
N GLU A 82 -7.34 -6.80 12.16
CA GLU A 82 -8.26 -6.10 11.27
C GLU A 82 -7.68 -6.05 9.86
N LEU A 83 -8.48 -6.42 8.85
CA LEU A 83 -8.10 -6.36 7.44
C LEU A 83 -8.82 -5.21 6.74
N ALA A 84 -8.08 -4.41 6.01
CA ALA A 84 -8.54 -3.34 5.15
C ALA A 84 -8.02 -3.54 3.72
N LEU A 85 -8.67 -2.94 2.74
CA LEU A 85 -8.29 -3.02 1.33
C LEU A 85 -7.80 -1.66 0.83
N GLY A 86 -6.73 -1.67 0.06
CA GLY A 86 -6.19 -0.55 -0.70
C GLY A 86 -5.62 -1.05 -2.01
N ARG A 87 -4.77 -0.23 -2.63
CA ARG A 87 -3.99 -0.56 -3.83
C ARG A 87 -2.60 0.05 -3.72
N GLU A 88 -1.58 -0.67 -4.18
CA GLU A 88 -0.29 -0.08 -4.53
C GLU A 88 -0.32 0.30 -6.00
N ILE A 89 -0.29 1.61 -6.26
CA ILE A 89 -0.52 2.18 -7.58
C ILE A 89 0.82 2.46 -8.26
N TYR A 90 1.09 1.79 -9.37
CA TYR A 90 2.20 2.20 -10.23
C TYR A 90 1.81 3.48 -10.97
N TYR A 91 2.51 4.57 -10.66
CA TYR A 91 2.16 5.88 -11.20
C TYR A 91 2.44 5.98 -12.70
N THR A 92 1.38 6.30 -13.43
CA THR A 92 1.41 6.81 -14.82
C THR A 92 0.49 8.03 -14.90
N SER A 93 0.56 8.81 -15.99
CA SER A 93 -0.35 9.95 -16.17
C SER A 93 -1.83 9.53 -16.18
N ASP A 94 -2.12 8.33 -16.65
CA ASP A 94 -3.49 7.79 -16.79
C ASP A 94 -4.17 7.58 -15.43
N ILE A 95 -3.38 7.50 -14.35
CA ILE A 95 -3.91 7.35 -13.00
C ILE A 95 -4.76 8.54 -12.55
N LEU A 96 -4.52 9.72 -13.12
CA LEU A 96 -5.29 10.92 -12.77
C LEU A 96 -6.73 10.80 -13.25
N ASP A 97 -6.95 10.23 -14.43
CA ASP A 97 -8.29 9.95 -14.98
C ASP A 97 -9.01 8.89 -14.13
N ASP A 98 -8.29 7.84 -13.70
CA ASP A 98 -8.82 6.81 -12.82
C ASP A 98 -9.20 7.38 -11.44
N LEU A 99 -8.40 8.28 -10.89
CA LEU A 99 -8.69 8.97 -9.62
C LEU A 99 -9.90 9.91 -9.75
N GLU A 100 -10.04 10.60 -10.88
CA GLU A 100 -11.20 11.44 -11.15
C GLU A 100 -12.48 10.61 -11.28
N ALA A 101 -12.39 9.44 -11.88
CA ALA A 101 -13.48 8.47 -11.98
C ALA A 101 -13.82 7.78 -10.65
N GLN A 102 -13.14 8.09 -9.55
CA GLN A 102 -13.29 7.45 -8.24
C GLN A 102 -13.09 5.92 -8.28
N ALA A 103 -12.05 5.47 -8.95
CA ALA A 103 -11.78 4.07 -9.24
C ALA A 103 -11.35 3.21 -8.02
N HIS A 104 -11.75 3.57 -6.80
CA HIS A 104 -11.46 2.82 -5.56
C HIS A 104 -9.98 2.48 -5.38
N LEU A 105 -9.14 3.48 -5.57
CA LEU A 105 -7.68 3.37 -5.49
C LEU A 105 -7.11 3.76 -4.13
N THR A 106 -7.98 4.26 -3.23
CA THR A 106 -7.58 4.73 -1.90
C THR A 106 -7.45 3.59 -0.90
N MET A 107 -6.72 3.82 0.16
CA MET A 107 -6.69 2.91 1.31
C MET A 107 -7.97 3.08 2.12
N GLU A 108 -8.79 2.01 2.22
CA GLU A 108 -9.97 1.94 3.09
C GLU A 108 -10.92 3.17 2.93
N ASP A 109 -11.23 3.54 1.70
CA ASP A 109 -12.10 4.69 1.37
C ASP A 109 -11.63 6.03 1.99
N SER A 110 -10.37 6.12 2.36
CA SER A 110 -9.75 7.34 2.88
C SER A 110 -9.29 8.26 1.73
N LYS A 111 -8.56 9.33 2.07
CA LYS A 111 -7.89 10.17 1.07
C LYS A 111 -6.44 9.73 0.78
N TYR A 112 -5.94 8.70 1.44
CA TYR A 112 -4.57 8.23 1.25
C TYR A 112 -4.51 7.26 0.09
N ILE A 113 -3.52 7.45 -0.78
CA ILE A 113 -3.20 6.54 -1.89
C ILE A 113 -1.74 6.14 -1.81
N LEU A 114 -1.47 4.85 -1.91
CA LEU A 114 -0.11 4.31 -1.94
C LEU A 114 0.37 4.29 -3.38
N ILE A 115 1.48 4.95 -3.65
CA ILE A 115 2.01 5.14 -5.01
C ILE A 115 3.43 4.65 -5.09
N GLU A 116 3.69 3.80 -6.08
CA GLU A 116 5.02 3.36 -6.44
C GLU A 116 5.48 3.92 -7.79
N TYR A 117 6.80 3.92 -8.00
CA TYR A 117 7.46 4.37 -9.22
C TYR A 117 8.55 3.38 -9.63
N HIS A 118 9.02 3.53 -10.87
CA HIS A 118 10.22 2.81 -11.29
C HIS A 118 11.42 3.24 -10.43
N PRO A 119 12.33 2.31 -10.03
CA PRO A 119 13.49 2.64 -9.19
C PRO A 119 14.38 3.76 -9.74
N THR A 120 14.44 3.93 -11.05
CA THR A 120 15.23 4.99 -11.72
C THR A 120 14.40 6.23 -12.06
N VAL A 121 13.29 6.45 -11.34
CA VAL A 121 12.44 7.63 -11.56
C VAL A 121 13.23 8.92 -11.36
N GLU A 122 13.06 9.87 -12.31
CA GLU A 122 13.62 11.21 -12.17
C GLU A 122 12.87 11.97 -11.06
N TYR A 123 13.62 12.63 -10.17
CA TYR A 123 13.03 13.36 -9.05
C TYR A 123 12.00 14.42 -9.49
N SER A 124 12.27 15.13 -10.60
CA SER A 124 11.36 16.12 -11.15
C SER A 124 9.99 15.54 -11.53
N TYR A 125 9.98 14.32 -12.09
CA TYR A 125 8.76 13.59 -12.44
C TYR A 125 8.02 13.15 -11.17
N LEU A 126 8.72 12.54 -10.23
CA LEU A 126 8.16 12.11 -8.94
C LEU A 126 7.53 13.29 -8.19
N ARG A 127 8.23 14.40 -8.08
CA ARG A 127 7.74 15.63 -7.44
C ARG A 127 6.49 16.20 -8.12
N THR A 128 6.49 16.24 -9.45
CA THR A 128 5.35 16.75 -10.22
C THR A 128 4.13 15.86 -10.07
N SER A 129 4.31 14.55 -10.16
CA SER A 129 3.22 13.57 -10.00
C SER A 129 2.56 13.65 -8.63
N ILE A 130 3.35 13.79 -7.56
CA ILE A 130 2.85 13.99 -6.20
C ILE A 130 2.03 15.28 -6.10
N SER A 131 2.51 16.37 -6.71
CA SER A 131 1.77 17.64 -6.74
C SER A 131 0.43 17.51 -7.45
N ASN A 132 0.36 16.78 -8.58
CA ASN A 132 -0.88 16.53 -9.31
C ASN A 132 -1.89 15.76 -8.46
N VAL A 133 -1.46 14.69 -7.82
CA VAL A 133 -2.30 13.87 -6.93
C VAL A 133 -2.85 14.71 -5.77
N MET A 134 -2.02 15.55 -5.17
CA MET A 134 -2.45 16.43 -4.08
C MET A 134 -3.47 17.49 -4.54
N GLN A 135 -3.33 18.01 -5.75
CA GLN A 135 -4.31 18.96 -6.34
C GLN A 135 -5.68 18.31 -6.53
N MET A 136 -5.77 17.00 -6.68
CA MET A 136 -7.03 16.26 -6.73
C MET A 136 -7.64 16.00 -5.34
N GLY A 137 -6.98 16.44 -4.26
CA GLY A 137 -7.46 16.30 -2.88
C GLY A 137 -6.99 15.04 -2.16
N TYR A 138 -6.15 14.22 -2.79
CA TYR A 138 -5.60 13.02 -2.17
C TYR A 138 -4.30 13.30 -1.40
N THR A 139 -3.96 12.41 -0.50
CA THR A 139 -2.68 12.43 0.22
C THR A 139 -1.83 11.26 -0.27
N PRO A 140 -0.77 11.51 -1.07
CA PRO A 140 0.10 10.45 -1.55
C PRO A 140 0.93 9.86 -0.41
N VAL A 141 0.97 8.53 -0.35
CA VAL A 141 1.91 7.73 0.43
C VAL A 141 2.91 7.18 -0.56
N ILE A 142 4.16 7.58 -0.47
CA ILE A 142 5.20 7.15 -1.41
C ILE A 142 5.74 5.81 -0.91
N ALA A 143 5.46 4.75 -1.66
CA ALA A 143 5.86 3.39 -1.33
C ALA A 143 7.38 3.25 -1.37
N HIS A 144 7.94 2.46 -0.43
CA HIS A 144 9.34 2.02 -0.37
C HIS A 144 10.34 3.04 -0.96
N ILE A 145 10.30 4.27 -0.45
CA ILE A 145 11.08 5.40 -0.97
C ILE A 145 12.59 5.11 -1.02
N GLU A 146 13.07 4.20 -0.18
CA GLU A 146 14.45 3.72 -0.15
C GLU A 146 14.88 2.98 -1.42
N ARG A 147 13.95 2.65 -2.33
CA ARG A 147 14.25 1.98 -3.60
C ARG A 147 14.56 2.95 -4.74
N TYR A 148 14.27 4.25 -4.59
CA TYR A 148 14.44 5.23 -5.67
C TYR A 148 15.85 5.79 -5.70
N MET A 149 16.54 5.62 -6.84
CA MET A 149 17.96 6.02 -7.00
C MET A 149 18.18 7.50 -6.69
N CYS A 150 17.29 8.40 -7.12
CA CYS A 150 17.41 9.83 -6.81
C CYS A 150 17.42 10.11 -5.30
N VAL A 151 16.66 9.35 -4.50
CA VAL A 151 16.61 9.50 -3.04
C VAL A 151 17.81 8.82 -2.37
N LEU A 152 18.30 7.70 -2.92
CA LEU A 152 19.54 7.07 -2.45
C LEU A 152 20.75 7.98 -2.64
N GLU A 153 20.80 8.76 -3.73
CA GLU A 153 21.86 9.73 -4.00
C GLU A 153 21.75 10.99 -3.13
N ASP A 154 20.54 11.46 -2.86
CA ASP A 154 20.28 12.58 -1.94
C ASP A 154 19.00 12.36 -1.12
N TRP A 155 19.15 11.86 0.09
CA TRP A 155 18.05 11.61 1.02
C TRP A 155 17.22 12.86 1.39
N LYS A 156 17.77 14.07 1.19
CA LYS A 156 17.05 15.34 1.45
C LYS A 156 15.85 15.51 0.54
N LEU A 157 15.85 14.84 -0.63
CA LEU A 157 14.72 14.83 -1.54
C LEU A 157 13.48 14.17 -0.91
N ALA A 158 13.66 13.12 -0.10
CA ALA A 158 12.56 12.54 0.67
C ALA A 158 11.99 13.53 1.69
N LEU A 159 12.84 14.32 2.34
CA LEU A 159 12.39 15.36 3.26
C LEU A 159 11.63 16.48 2.54
N GLU A 160 12.06 16.85 1.34
CA GLU A 160 11.33 17.82 0.50
C GLU A 160 9.92 17.32 0.18
N LEU A 161 9.78 16.06 -0.27
CA LEU A 161 8.48 15.45 -0.57
C LEU A 161 7.57 15.40 0.67
N LYS A 162 8.13 15.05 1.82
CA LYS A 162 7.41 15.10 3.10
C LYS A 162 6.94 16.52 3.43
N ASN A 163 7.78 17.52 3.24
CA ASN A 163 7.44 18.92 3.50
C ASN A 163 6.38 19.47 2.52
N MET A 164 6.25 18.87 1.33
CA MET A 164 5.15 19.15 0.41
C MET A 164 3.81 18.59 0.92
N GLY A 165 3.82 17.63 1.83
CA GLY A 165 2.64 16.99 2.41
C GLY A 165 2.46 15.51 2.06
N ALA A 166 3.41 14.91 1.35
CA ALA A 166 3.40 13.47 1.12
C ALA A 166 3.76 12.68 2.38
N VAL A 167 3.24 11.47 2.51
CA VAL A 167 3.66 10.50 3.51
C VAL A 167 4.78 9.65 2.90
N ILE A 168 5.83 9.40 3.67
CA ILE A 168 6.96 8.59 3.26
C ILE A 168 6.84 7.21 3.90
N GLN A 169 6.75 6.18 3.08
CA GLN A 169 6.74 4.80 3.54
C GLN A 169 8.09 4.14 3.21
N VAL A 170 8.61 3.37 4.15
CA VAL A 170 9.78 2.51 4.00
C VAL A 170 9.39 1.09 4.39
N ASN A 171 10.01 0.10 3.77
CA ASN A 171 9.81 -1.27 4.18
C ASN A 171 10.56 -1.55 5.49
N ALA A 172 9.97 -2.37 6.35
CA ALA A 172 10.54 -2.67 7.66
C ALA A 172 11.63 -3.76 7.63
N GLY A 173 11.96 -4.30 6.44
CA GLY A 173 13.02 -5.29 6.22
C GLY A 173 12.52 -6.71 6.12
#